data_ecbcaefa5df6a9225989d6491faafc10
#
_entry.id   ecbcaefa5df6a9225989d6491faafc10
#
_cell.length_a   1.000
_cell.length_b   1.000
_cell.length_c   1.000
_cell.angle_alpha   90.00
_cell.angle_beta   90.00
_cell.angle_gamma   90.00
#
_symmetry.space_group_name_H-M   'P 1'
#
loop_
_entity.id
_entity.type
_entity.pdbx_description
1 polymer ?
#
loop_
_entity_poly.entity_id
_entity_poly.type
_entity_poly.pdbx_seq_one_letter_code
_entity_poly.pdbx_strand_id
1 'polypeptide(L)'
;VFNWLFARRQEGQFLLRIEDTDKERSKPEYTANILEGLQWLGLNWDAEPVIQSERIAEHRAAIQGLLEAGKAYRCYATEAELTEMRERQAADNRAPRYDNRHRDLSPEQEQAYIAEGREATIRFRINDDAVITWSDLVRGDMRWSGADLGGDMVIARRAPADQIGDPLYNLVVVVDDAAMAISHVIRGEDHIANTAKQLLLYEALGAPAPVFAHTPLILNKEGRKLSKRDGVTSVNDFREMGYTAEALAN
;
A
#
# COMPACT_ATOMS: atom_id res chain seq x y z
N VAL A 1 -4.24 -18.48 -3.29
CA VAL A 1 -5.33 -19.45 -3.39
C VAL A 1 -6.68 -18.75 -3.45
N PHE A 2 -7.12 -17.98 -2.43
CA PHE A 2 -8.47 -17.34 -2.39
C PHE A 2 -8.77 -16.47 -3.61
N ASN A 3 -7.85 -15.60 -4.02
CA ASN A 3 -8.02 -14.75 -5.21
C ASN A 3 -8.20 -15.59 -6.49
N TRP A 4 -7.40 -16.65 -6.65
CA TRP A 4 -7.49 -17.55 -7.79
C TRP A 4 -8.83 -18.29 -7.83
N LEU A 5 -9.24 -18.89 -6.70
CA LEU A 5 -10.52 -19.58 -6.57
C LEU A 5 -11.69 -18.65 -6.87
N PHE A 6 -11.62 -17.42 -6.35
CA PHE A 6 -12.65 -16.42 -6.59
C PHE A 6 -12.74 -16.04 -8.07
N ALA A 7 -11.60 -15.75 -8.71
CA ALA A 7 -11.55 -15.43 -10.13
C ALA A 7 -12.11 -16.58 -10.99
N ARG A 8 -11.68 -17.83 -10.74
CA ARG A 8 -12.18 -18.99 -11.49
C ARG A 8 -13.68 -19.21 -11.28
N ARG A 9 -14.18 -19.07 -10.05
CA ARG A 9 -15.61 -19.22 -9.75
C ARG A 9 -16.49 -18.15 -10.43
N GLN A 10 -15.94 -16.95 -10.60
CA GLN A 10 -16.63 -15.81 -11.24
C GLN A 10 -16.39 -15.74 -12.75
N GLU A 11 -15.74 -16.75 -13.35
CA GLU A 11 -15.34 -16.77 -14.77
C GLU A 11 -14.52 -15.53 -15.16
N GLY A 12 -13.77 -14.98 -14.17
CA GLY A 12 -12.92 -13.81 -14.30
C GLY A 12 -11.48 -14.16 -14.63
N GLN A 13 -10.67 -13.12 -14.77
CA GLN A 13 -9.23 -13.23 -15.00
C GLN A 13 -8.45 -13.15 -13.69
N PHE A 14 -7.43 -14.00 -13.55
CA PHE A 14 -6.47 -13.94 -12.48
C PHE A 14 -5.15 -13.37 -13.02
N LEU A 15 -4.82 -12.16 -12.60
CA LEU A 15 -3.64 -11.44 -13.02
C LEU A 15 -2.58 -11.48 -11.91
N LEU A 16 -1.31 -11.39 -12.31
CA LEU A 16 -0.20 -11.25 -11.37
C LEU A 16 0.43 -9.87 -11.47
N ARG A 17 0.77 -9.31 -10.32
CA ARG A 17 1.63 -8.15 -10.19
C ARG A 17 2.78 -8.46 -9.23
N ILE A 18 4.00 -8.20 -9.68
CA ILE A 18 5.20 -8.32 -8.89
C ILE A 18 5.49 -6.95 -8.26
N GLU A 19 5.36 -6.85 -6.95
CA GLU A 19 5.55 -5.63 -6.19
C GLU A 19 7.02 -5.51 -5.75
N ASP A 20 7.87 -5.11 -6.68
CA ASP A 20 9.32 -5.06 -6.56
C ASP A 20 9.90 -3.63 -6.39
N THR A 21 9.09 -2.68 -5.95
CA THR A 21 9.51 -1.28 -5.74
C THR A 21 10.54 -1.11 -4.63
N ASP A 22 10.64 -2.06 -3.68
CA ASP A 22 11.70 -2.12 -2.68
C ASP A 22 12.90 -2.89 -3.24
N LYS A 23 13.81 -2.18 -3.90
CA LYS A 23 14.98 -2.76 -4.59
C LYS A 23 15.93 -3.54 -3.69
N GLU A 24 15.98 -3.24 -2.38
CA GLU A 24 16.83 -3.96 -1.42
C GLU A 24 16.28 -5.34 -1.09
N ARG A 25 14.96 -5.50 -1.16
CA ARG A 25 14.24 -6.73 -0.82
C ARG A 25 13.79 -7.53 -2.04
N SER A 26 13.86 -6.94 -3.23
CA SER A 26 13.32 -7.54 -4.46
C SER A 26 14.47 -7.96 -5.37
N LYS A 27 14.75 -9.26 -5.40
CA LYS A 27 15.75 -9.85 -6.29
C LYS A 27 15.05 -10.71 -7.34
N PRO A 28 15.60 -10.79 -8.58
CA PRO A 28 15.01 -11.62 -9.64
C PRO A 28 14.76 -13.07 -9.26
N GLU A 29 15.64 -13.65 -8.43
CA GLU A 29 15.52 -15.01 -7.90
C GLU A 29 14.27 -15.21 -7.03
N TYR A 30 13.83 -14.17 -6.28
CA TYR A 30 12.60 -14.24 -5.49
C TYR A 30 11.36 -14.23 -6.38
N THR A 31 11.38 -13.43 -7.44
CA THR A 31 10.31 -13.41 -8.44
C THR A 31 10.17 -14.76 -9.11
N ALA A 32 11.28 -15.36 -9.56
CA ALA A 32 11.27 -16.69 -10.17
C ALA A 32 10.72 -17.76 -9.21
N ASN A 33 11.13 -17.71 -7.94
CA ASN A 33 10.66 -18.64 -6.90
C ASN A 33 9.14 -18.51 -6.65
N ILE A 34 8.62 -17.27 -6.62
CA ILE A 34 7.18 -17.02 -6.48
C ILE A 34 6.39 -17.59 -7.66
N LEU A 35 6.85 -17.35 -8.89
CA LEU A 35 6.18 -17.85 -10.09
C LEU A 35 6.19 -19.37 -10.15
N GLU A 36 7.34 -20.01 -9.86
CA GLU A 36 7.46 -21.47 -9.76
C GLU A 36 6.52 -22.05 -8.69
N GLY A 37 6.49 -21.45 -7.51
CA GLY A 37 5.61 -21.87 -6.42
C GLY A 37 4.12 -21.79 -6.79
N LEU A 38 3.69 -20.71 -7.47
CA LEU A 38 2.32 -20.58 -7.95
C LEU A 38 1.98 -21.63 -9.02
N GLN A 39 2.89 -21.89 -9.97
CA GLN A 39 2.72 -22.92 -10.98
C GLN A 39 2.64 -24.31 -10.36
N TRP A 40 3.50 -24.61 -9.39
CA TRP A 40 3.46 -25.89 -8.68
C TRP A 40 2.14 -26.11 -7.93
N LEU A 41 1.56 -25.03 -7.37
CA LEU A 41 0.22 -25.06 -6.74
C LEU A 41 -0.93 -25.15 -7.76
N GLY A 42 -0.65 -25.09 -9.08
CA GLY A 42 -1.68 -25.05 -10.12
C GLY A 42 -2.41 -23.72 -10.23
N LEU A 43 -1.88 -22.65 -9.63
CA LEU A 43 -2.46 -21.32 -9.64
C LEU A 43 -1.99 -20.54 -10.88
N ASN A 44 -2.47 -20.94 -12.06
CA ASN A 44 -2.12 -20.33 -13.33
C ASN A 44 -2.81 -18.96 -13.47
N TRP A 45 -2.10 -18.01 -14.08
CA TRP A 45 -2.56 -16.64 -14.38
C TRP A 45 -2.84 -16.46 -15.88
N ASP A 46 -3.63 -15.43 -16.22
CA ASP A 46 -4.25 -15.29 -17.54
C ASP A 46 -3.59 -14.24 -18.45
N ALA A 47 -2.58 -13.51 -17.95
CA ALA A 47 -1.81 -12.54 -18.73
C ALA A 47 -0.37 -12.45 -18.22
N GLU A 48 0.53 -11.81 -18.97
CA GLU A 48 1.90 -11.56 -18.54
C GLU A 48 1.92 -10.80 -17.20
N PRO A 49 2.78 -11.22 -16.25
CA PRO A 49 2.89 -10.53 -14.97
C PRO A 49 3.28 -9.06 -15.13
N VAL A 50 2.58 -8.19 -14.43
CA VAL A 50 2.91 -6.76 -14.37
C VAL A 50 4.05 -6.56 -13.36
N ILE A 51 5.13 -5.90 -13.78
CA ILE A 51 6.26 -5.56 -12.93
C ILE A 51 6.10 -4.12 -12.45
N GLN A 52 5.95 -3.93 -11.15
CA GLN A 52 5.59 -2.63 -10.57
C GLN A 52 6.70 -1.59 -10.72
N SER A 53 7.97 -2.01 -10.63
CA SER A 53 9.13 -1.11 -10.83
C SER A 53 9.23 -0.55 -12.26
N GLU A 54 8.64 -1.19 -13.25
CA GLU A 54 8.59 -0.70 -14.64
C GLU A 54 7.55 0.40 -14.84
N ARG A 55 6.66 0.61 -13.86
CA ARG A 55 5.53 1.56 -13.91
C ARG A 55 5.73 2.82 -13.07
N ILE A 56 6.95 3.11 -12.66
CA ILE A 56 7.28 4.28 -11.80
C ILE A 56 6.87 5.60 -12.48
N ALA A 57 6.93 5.68 -13.80
CA ALA A 57 6.55 6.88 -14.54
C ALA A 57 5.05 7.20 -14.37
N GLU A 58 4.19 6.19 -14.44
CA GLU A 58 2.74 6.31 -14.24
C GLU A 58 2.40 6.68 -12.80
N HIS A 59 3.10 6.07 -11.83
CA HIS A 59 2.93 6.42 -10.42
C HIS A 59 3.31 7.87 -10.14
N ARG A 60 4.44 8.36 -10.71
CA ARG A 60 4.85 9.77 -10.58
C ARG A 60 3.88 10.71 -11.29
N ALA A 61 3.35 10.33 -12.45
CA ALA A 61 2.34 11.12 -13.16
C ALA A 61 1.06 11.27 -12.31
N ALA A 62 0.61 10.21 -11.65
CA ALA A 62 -0.53 10.27 -10.72
C ALA A 62 -0.26 11.20 -9.54
N ILE A 63 0.95 11.17 -8.94
CA ILE A 63 1.35 12.10 -7.88
C ILE A 63 1.35 13.53 -8.39
N GLN A 64 1.89 13.78 -9.59
CA GLN A 64 1.90 15.11 -10.19
C GLN A 64 0.49 15.65 -10.37
N GLY A 65 -0.44 14.83 -10.87
CA GLY A 65 -1.86 15.20 -10.98
C GLY A 65 -2.50 15.54 -9.64
N LEU A 66 -2.17 14.80 -8.56
CA LEU A 66 -2.65 15.12 -7.22
C LEU A 66 -2.07 16.44 -6.67
N LEU A 67 -0.82 16.77 -6.97
CA LEU A 67 -0.19 18.04 -6.63
C LEU A 67 -0.89 19.21 -7.37
N GLU A 68 -1.09 19.08 -8.67
CA GLU A 68 -1.77 20.10 -9.51
C GLU A 68 -3.22 20.33 -9.10
N ALA A 69 -3.91 19.26 -8.68
CA ALA A 69 -5.26 19.34 -8.15
C ALA A 69 -5.34 19.86 -6.70
N GLY A 70 -4.21 20.17 -6.07
CA GLY A 70 -4.15 20.60 -4.66
C GLY A 70 -4.56 19.53 -3.66
N LYS A 71 -4.64 18.26 -4.09
CA LYS A 71 -4.96 17.09 -3.23
C LYS A 71 -3.72 16.50 -2.55
N ALA A 72 -2.54 16.92 -2.96
CA ALA A 72 -1.27 16.60 -2.33
C ALA A 72 -0.40 17.86 -2.23
N TYR A 73 0.67 17.80 -1.44
CA TYR A 73 1.60 18.91 -1.24
C TYR A 73 2.99 18.42 -0.86
N ARG A 74 3.99 19.30 -1.00
CA ARG A 74 5.37 19.06 -0.57
C ARG A 74 5.52 19.32 0.92
N CYS A 75 6.09 18.38 1.63
CA CYS A 75 6.33 18.47 3.07
C CYS A 75 7.85 18.46 3.34
N TYR A 76 8.36 19.55 3.83
CA TYR A 76 9.78 19.79 4.12
C TYR A 76 10.17 19.43 5.55
N ALA A 77 9.30 18.80 6.33
CA ALA A 77 9.59 18.41 7.70
C ALA A 77 10.81 17.49 7.76
N THR A 78 11.78 17.83 8.57
CA THR A 78 12.99 17.01 8.80
C THR A 78 12.68 15.83 9.71
N GLU A 79 13.54 14.80 9.72
CA GLU A 79 13.36 13.66 10.61
C GLU A 79 13.45 14.08 12.10
N ALA A 80 14.31 15.08 12.41
CA ALA A 80 14.40 15.63 13.76
C ALA A 80 13.09 16.28 14.21
N GLU A 81 12.47 17.12 13.35
CA GLU A 81 11.17 17.76 13.62
C GLU A 81 10.04 16.73 13.79
N LEU A 82 10.05 15.65 13.00
CA LEU A 82 9.08 14.57 13.11
C LEU A 82 9.29 13.74 14.39
N THR A 83 10.53 13.53 14.80
CA THR A 83 10.86 12.82 16.04
C THR A 83 10.42 13.63 17.23
N GLU A 84 10.76 14.91 17.30
CA GLU A 84 10.31 15.82 18.37
C GLU A 84 8.78 15.89 18.48
N MET A 85 8.08 15.92 17.33
CA MET A 85 6.62 15.87 17.30
C MET A 85 6.07 14.58 17.93
N ARG A 86 6.65 13.41 17.58
CA ARG A 86 6.23 12.11 18.13
C ARG A 86 6.49 12.01 19.64
N GLU A 87 7.65 12.51 20.09
CA GLU A 87 8.01 12.54 21.51
C GLU A 87 7.05 13.40 22.33
N ARG A 88 6.68 14.59 21.81
CA ARG A 88 5.66 15.45 22.45
C ARG A 88 4.29 14.75 22.53
N GLN A 89 3.86 14.10 21.42
CA GLN A 89 2.60 13.38 21.44
C GLN A 89 2.61 12.22 22.43
N ALA A 90 3.72 11.48 22.51
CA ALA A 90 3.88 10.41 23.48
C ALA A 90 3.85 10.91 24.95
N ALA A 91 4.51 12.05 25.23
CA ALA A 91 4.46 12.70 26.54
C ALA A 91 3.03 13.13 26.94
N ASP A 92 2.22 13.53 25.96
CA ASP A 92 0.81 13.90 26.13
C ASP A 92 -0.16 12.70 26.12
N ASN A 93 0.34 11.45 26.07
CA ASN A 93 -0.45 10.23 25.89
C ASN A 93 -1.35 10.26 24.63
N ARG A 94 -0.92 10.93 23.56
CA ARG A 94 -1.62 10.96 22.27
C ARG A 94 -1.04 9.92 21.31
N ALA A 95 -1.90 9.35 20.47
CA ALA A 95 -1.46 8.47 19.39
C ALA A 95 -0.56 9.24 18.40
N PRO A 96 0.50 8.61 17.85
CA PRO A 96 1.36 9.22 16.86
C PRO A 96 0.55 9.67 15.63
N ARG A 97 0.64 10.95 15.31
CA ARG A 97 -0.04 11.56 14.17
C ARG A 97 0.81 12.67 13.57
N TYR A 98 0.87 12.75 12.24
CA TYR A 98 1.43 13.93 11.60
C TYR A 98 0.50 15.13 11.79
N ASP A 99 1.04 16.26 12.26
CA ASP A 99 0.27 17.44 12.64
C ASP A 99 -0.11 18.34 11.45
N ASN A 100 0.17 17.91 10.23
CA ASN A 100 -0.14 18.59 8.98
C ASN A 100 0.48 19.99 8.83
N ARG A 101 1.56 20.30 9.59
CA ARG A 101 2.21 21.62 9.69
C ARG A 101 2.61 22.26 8.36
N HIS A 102 2.85 21.47 7.32
CA HIS A 102 3.25 21.98 5.99
C HIS A 102 2.13 21.90 4.96
N ARG A 103 0.89 21.64 5.41
CA ARG A 103 -0.25 21.47 4.50
C ARG A 103 -0.54 22.74 3.67
N ASP A 104 -0.37 23.91 4.28
CA ASP A 104 -0.79 25.18 3.70
C ASP A 104 0.34 26.22 3.80
N LEU A 105 1.55 25.81 3.33
CA LEU A 105 2.69 26.73 3.23
C LEU A 105 2.41 27.82 2.19
N SER A 106 2.80 29.06 2.50
CA SER A 106 2.84 30.10 1.47
C SER A 106 4.03 29.85 0.51
N PRO A 107 3.97 30.38 -0.71
CA PRO A 107 5.10 30.30 -1.65
C PRO A 107 6.42 30.79 -1.04
N GLU A 108 6.39 31.83 -0.22
CA GLU A 108 7.59 32.40 0.45
C GLU A 108 8.16 31.41 1.48
N GLN A 109 7.29 30.74 2.25
CA GLN A 109 7.69 29.71 3.22
C GLN A 109 8.30 28.51 2.51
N GLU A 110 7.70 28.08 1.41
CA GLU A 110 8.22 26.98 0.59
C GLU A 110 9.60 27.32 0.04
N GLN A 111 9.76 28.52 -0.53
CA GLN A 111 11.05 29.00 -1.05
C GLN A 111 12.12 29.09 0.06
N ALA A 112 11.74 29.49 1.27
CA ALA A 112 12.69 29.50 2.39
C ALA A 112 13.23 28.11 2.71
N TYR A 113 12.37 27.08 2.76
CA TYR A 113 12.80 25.70 2.97
C TYR A 113 13.70 25.19 1.82
N ILE A 114 13.36 25.54 0.58
CA ILE A 114 14.19 25.20 -0.58
C ILE A 114 15.57 25.89 -0.48
N ALA A 115 15.62 27.15 -0.09
CA ALA A 115 16.86 27.89 0.10
C ALA A 115 17.73 27.32 1.25
N GLU A 116 17.13 26.73 2.26
CA GLU A 116 17.80 25.96 3.31
C GLU A 116 18.35 24.61 2.81
N GLY A 117 18.09 24.24 1.55
CA GLY A 117 18.48 22.95 0.97
C GLY A 117 17.64 21.76 1.45
N ARG A 118 16.43 22.01 1.94
CA ARG A 118 15.55 20.94 2.41
C ARG A 118 14.96 20.17 1.22
N GLU A 119 15.03 18.86 1.31
CA GLU A 119 14.28 17.96 0.46
C GLU A 119 12.83 17.81 0.95
N ALA A 120 11.93 17.40 0.06
CA ALA A 120 10.50 17.22 0.38
C ALA A 120 10.04 15.78 0.23
N THR A 121 9.18 15.32 1.14
CA THR A 121 8.26 14.21 0.88
C THR A 121 6.98 14.75 0.26
N ILE A 122 6.23 13.90 -0.44
CA ILE A 122 4.90 14.31 -0.90
C ILE A 122 3.85 13.66 -0.03
N ARG A 123 2.92 14.48 0.48
CA ARG A 123 1.81 14.04 1.32
C ARG A 123 0.48 14.26 0.62
N PHE A 124 -0.37 13.25 0.73
CA PHE A 124 -1.78 13.31 0.33
C PHE A 124 -2.60 13.93 1.47
N ARG A 125 -3.46 14.89 1.12
CA ARG A 125 -4.34 15.58 2.08
C ARG A 125 -5.48 14.67 2.51
N ILE A 126 -5.60 14.45 3.81
CA ILE A 126 -6.71 13.68 4.41
C ILE A 126 -7.59 14.65 5.19
N ASN A 127 -8.86 14.76 4.81
CA ASN A 127 -9.82 15.52 5.61
C ASN A 127 -10.17 14.71 6.87
N ASP A 128 -9.92 15.30 8.04
CA ASP A 128 -10.19 14.67 9.34
C ASP A 128 -11.68 14.39 9.56
N ASP A 129 -12.55 15.24 9.01
CA ASP A 129 -14.01 15.11 9.10
C ASP A 129 -14.59 14.10 8.10
N ALA A 130 -13.75 13.56 7.19
CA ALA A 130 -14.21 12.58 6.24
C ALA A 130 -14.69 11.31 6.93
N VAL A 131 -15.81 10.79 6.49
CA VAL A 131 -16.35 9.50 6.89
C VAL A 131 -16.15 8.53 5.74
N ILE A 132 -15.25 7.56 5.94
CA ILE A 132 -14.89 6.55 4.93
C ILE A 132 -15.69 5.29 5.24
N THR A 133 -16.51 4.84 4.29
CA THR A 133 -17.33 3.64 4.45
C THR A 133 -17.18 2.71 3.24
N TRP A 134 -17.19 1.41 3.49
CA TRP A 134 -17.30 0.38 2.45
C TRP A 134 -17.99 -0.85 3.00
N SER A 135 -18.57 -1.66 2.12
CA SER A 135 -19.10 -2.98 2.49
C SER A 135 -18.03 -4.02 2.15
N ASP A 136 -17.46 -4.64 3.18
CA ASP A 136 -16.45 -5.68 3.05
C ASP A 136 -17.12 -7.06 2.93
N LEU A 137 -16.72 -7.86 1.95
CA LEU A 137 -17.37 -9.16 1.70
C LEU A 137 -17.22 -10.17 2.86
N VAL A 138 -16.25 -9.97 3.74
CA VAL A 138 -15.97 -10.86 4.88
C VAL A 138 -16.35 -10.21 6.21
N ARG A 139 -16.05 -8.90 6.35
CA ARG A 139 -16.22 -8.14 7.61
C ARG A 139 -17.55 -7.39 7.70
N GLY A 140 -18.31 -7.30 6.60
CA GLY A 140 -19.52 -6.49 6.53
C GLY A 140 -19.25 -5.00 6.44
N ASP A 141 -20.14 -4.19 6.97
CA ASP A 141 -20.04 -2.73 6.83
C ASP A 141 -18.92 -2.17 7.71
N MET A 142 -17.99 -1.50 7.05
CA MET A 142 -16.82 -0.87 7.65
C MET A 142 -16.98 0.65 7.65
N ARG A 143 -16.53 1.30 8.75
CA ARG A 143 -16.58 2.75 8.91
C ARG A 143 -15.32 3.25 9.59
N TRP A 144 -14.69 4.27 9.01
CA TRP A 144 -13.50 4.95 9.53
C TRP A 144 -13.69 6.46 9.49
N SER A 145 -13.03 7.17 10.40
CA SER A 145 -12.89 8.63 10.34
C SER A 145 -11.54 8.99 9.73
N GLY A 146 -11.50 10.08 8.96
CA GLY A 146 -10.25 10.63 8.46
C GLY A 146 -9.27 10.98 9.59
N ALA A 147 -9.79 11.41 10.75
CA ALA A 147 -8.99 11.70 11.94
C ALA A 147 -8.21 10.49 12.45
N ASP A 148 -8.70 9.25 12.26
CA ASP A 148 -8.08 8.02 12.72
C ASP A 148 -6.94 7.54 11.79
N LEU A 149 -6.73 8.19 10.64
CA LEU A 149 -5.74 7.77 9.65
C LEU A 149 -4.32 8.29 9.91
N GLY A 150 -4.12 9.04 11.01
CA GLY A 150 -2.80 9.46 11.45
C GLY A 150 -2.24 10.72 10.76
N GLY A 151 -3.13 11.59 10.24
CA GLY A 151 -2.78 12.80 9.51
C GLY A 151 -2.47 12.54 8.04
N ASP A 152 -1.98 13.54 7.33
CA ASP A 152 -1.71 13.47 5.90
C ASP A 152 -0.68 12.39 5.57
N MET A 153 -1.07 11.49 4.65
CA MET A 153 -0.31 10.29 4.31
C MET A 153 0.84 10.62 3.35
N VAL A 154 2.05 10.14 3.66
CA VAL A 154 3.17 10.19 2.69
C VAL A 154 2.87 9.26 1.53
N ILE A 155 2.93 9.79 0.30
CA ILE A 155 2.71 9.04 -0.96
C ILE A 155 3.96 8.95 -1.83
N ALA A 156 4.99 9.77 -1.54
CA ALA A 156 6.31 9.65 -2.15
C ALA A 156 7.42 9.92 -1.13
N ARG A 157 8.52 9.20 -1.27
CA ARG A 157 9.73 9.36 -0.44
C ARG A 157 10.31 10.76 -0.63
N ARG A 158 11.22 11.11 0.28
CA ARG A 158 11.99 12.36 0.24
C ARG A 158 12.85 12.42 -1.01
N ALA A 159 12.85 13.60 -1.65
CA ALA A 159 13.66 13.91 -2.83
C ALA A 159 13.89 15.42 -2.91
N PRO A 160 14.82 15.90 -3.76
CA PRO A 160 14.95 17.31 -4.08
C PRO A 160 13.61 17.97 -4.40
N ALA A 161 13.44 19.24 -4.01
CA ALA A 161 12.14 19.91 -4.05
C ALA A 161 11.51 20.03 -5.45
N ASP A 162 12.32 19.97 -6.51
CA ASP A 162 11.91 19.98 -7.92
C ASP A 162 11.57 18.57 -8.46
N GLN A 163 11.73 17.53 -7.65
CA GLN A 163 11.53 16.14 -8.03
C GLN A 163 10.38 15.49 -7.25
N ILE A 164 9.91 14.36 -7.78
CA ILE A 164 9.03 13.42 -7.09
C ILE A 164 9.87 12.18 -6.75
N GLY A 165 10.03 11.92 -5.46
CA GLY A 165 10.74 10.75 -4.96
C GLY A 165 10.04 9.43 -5.31
N ASP A 166 10.58 8.33 -4.79
CA ASP A 166 9.99 7.01 -5.05
C ASP A 166 8.57 6.92 -4.47
N PRO A 167 7.60 6.53 -5.29
CA PRO A 167 6.21 6.37 -4.85
C PRO A 167 6.07 5.30 -3.77
N LEU A 168 5.10 5.47 -2.87
CA LEU A 168 4.87 4.57 -1.75
C LEU A 168 3.64 3.69 -1.93
N TYR A 169 3.65 2.55 -1.26
CA TYR A 169 2.73 1.42 -1.35
C TYR A 169 1.27 1.80 -1.59
N ASN A 170 0.65 2.61 -0.71
CA ASN A 170 -0.79 2.89 -0.83
C ASN A 170 -1.16 3.58 -2.15
N LEU A 171 -0.32 4.51 -2.64
CA LEU A 171 -0.57 5.15 -3.92
C LEU A 171 -0.31 4.18 -5.08
N VAL A 172 0.82 3.48 -5.03
CA VAL A 172 1.28 2.59 -6.10
C VAL A 172 0.24 1.50 -6.39
N VAL A 173 -0.26 0.82 -5.36
CA VAL A 173 -1.28 -0.23 -5.55
C VAL A 173 -2.58 0.33 -6.10
N VAL A 174 -3.02 1.52 -5.69
CA VAL A 174 -4.24 2.14 -6.20
C VAL A 174 -4.12 2.49 -7.69
N VAL A 175 -2.98 3.07 -8.10
CA VAL A 175 -2.73 3.41 -9.51
C VAL A 175 -2.70 2.15 -10.37
N ASP A 176 -2.01 1.10 -9.90
CA ASP A 176 -1.91 -0.15 -10.64
C ASP A 176 -3.23 -0.92 -10.66
N ASP A 177 -3.95 -1.03 -9.56
CA ASP A 177 -5.26 -1.68 -9.50
C ASP A 177 -6.26 -1.00 -10.43
N ALA A 178 -6.27 0.34 -10.48
CA ALA A 178 -7.10 1.10 -11.40
C ALA A 178 -6.72 0.84 -12.87
N ALA A 179 -5.42 0.86 -13.19
CA ALA A 179 -4.92 0.62 -14.55
C ALA A 179 -5.16 -0.82 -15.02
N MET A 180 -5.07 -1.79 -14.11
CA MET A 180 -5.33 -3.21 -14.36
C MET A 180 -6.83 -3.57 -14.29
N ALA A 181 -7.70 -2.60 -14.01
CA ALA A 181 -9.16 -2.80 -13.82
C ALA A 181 -9.47 -3.90 -12.79
N ILE A 182 -8.74 -3.91 -11.66
CA ILE A 182 -8.96 -4.87 -10.58
C ILE A 182 -10.33 -4.64 -9.96
N SER A 183 -11.20 -5.63 -10.05
CA SER A 183 -12.57 -5.56 -9.55
C SER A 183 -12.71 -5.93 -8.07
N HIS A 184 -11.83 -6.81 -7.56
CA HIS A 184 -11.88 -7.31 -6.18
C HIS A 184 -10.49 -7.40 -5.58
N VAL A 185 -10.37 -6.99 -4.31
CA VAL A 185 -9.16 -7.09 -3.50
C VAL A 185 -9.44 -7.97 -2.29
N ILE A 186 -8.94 -9.21 -2.32
CA ILE A 186 -9.07 -10.19 -1.22
C ILE A 186 -7.70 -10.32 -0.56
N ARG A 187 -7.58 -9.91 0.70
CA ARG A 187 -6.29 -9.85 1.41
C ARG A 187 -6.42 -10.02 2.93
N GLY A 188 -5.33 -10.07 3.65
CA GLY A 188 -5.34 -10.17 5.11
C GLY A 188 -5.92 -8.93 5.80
N GLU A 189 -6.55 -9.12 6.95
CA GLU A 189 -7.18 -8.07 7.76
C GLU A 189 -6.20 -7.02 8.31
N ASP A 190 -4.90 -7.31 8.32
CA ASP A 190 -3.86 -6.35 8.66
C ASP A 190 -3.77 -5.15 7.68
N HIS A 191 -4.45 -5.24 6.53
CA HIS A 191 -4.57 -4.17 5.56
C HIS A 191 -5.86 -3.32 5.67
N ILE A 192 -6.73 -3.55 6.64
CA ILE A 192 -8.00 -2.80 6.79
C ILE A 192 -7.76 -1.27 6.87
N ALA A 193 -6.79 -0.84 7.69
CA ALA A 193 -6.44 0.58 7.78
C ALA A 193 -5.89 1.17 6.47
N ASN A 194 -5.25 0.34 5.64
CA ASN A 194 -4.80 0.75 4.30
C ASN A 194 -5.99 0.93 3.36
N THR A 195 -7.04 0.12 3.49
CA THR A 195 -8.24 0.24 2.65
C THR A 195 -8.89 1.61 2.79
N ALA A 196 -9.05 2.12 4.02
CA ALA A 196 -9.60 3.45 4.23
C ALA A 196 -8.76 4.55 3.53
N LYS A 197 -7.43 4.44 3.58
CA LYS A 197 -6.51 5.36 2.88
C LYS A 197 -6.58 5.23 1.35
N GLN A 198 -6.68 3.99 0.87
CA GLN A 198 -6.75 3.70 -0.56
C GLN A 198 -8.06 4.17 -1.17
N LEU A 199 -9.19 4.05 -0.46
CA LEU A 199 -10.47 4.57 -0.91
C LEU A 199 -10.44 6.08 -1.15
N LEU A 200 -9.77 6.84 -0.27
CA LEU A 200 -9.56 8.27 -0.47
C LEU A 200 -8.68 8.56 -1.71
N LEU A 201 -7.71 7.71 -2.00
CA LEU A 201 -6.88 7.83 -3.20
C LEU A 201 -7.67 7.49 -4.47
N TYR A 202 -8.49 6.44 -4.48
CA TYR A 202 -9.39 6.13 -5.60
C TYR A 202 -10.31 7.31 -5.92
N GLU A 203 -10.95 7.89 -4.90
CA GLU A 203 -11.78 9.08 -5.05
C GLU A 203 -10.99 10.27 -5.61
N ALA A 204 -9.80 10.50 -5.05
CA ALA A 204 -8.96 11.62 -5.47
C ALA A 204 -8.47 11.50 -6.92
N LEU A 205 -8.20 10.28 -7.38
CA LEU A 205 -7.78 9.99 -8.75
C LEU A 205 -8.95 9.84 -9.73
N GLY A 206 -10.20 9.88 -9.24
CA GLY A 206 -11.39 9.68 -10.07
C GLY A 206 -11.51 8.26 -10.62
N ALA A 207 -10.88 7.28 -9.95
CA ALA A 207 -10.90 5.88 -10.36
C ALA A 207 -11.96 5.09 -9.55
N PRO A 208 -12.61 4.08 -10.16
CA PRO A 208 -13.54 3.21 -9.44
C PRO A 208 -12.77 2.37 -8.41
N ALA A 209 -13.25 2.35 -7.18
CA ALA A 209 -12.68 1.50 -6.14
C ALA A 209 -13.14 0.03 -6.35
N PRO A 210 -12.25 -0.95 -6.13
CA PRO A 210 -12.62 -2.35 -6.15
C PRO A 210 -13.49 -2.73 -4.94
N VAL A 211 -14.12 -3.89 -5.01
CA VAL A 211 -14.77 -4.51 -3.85
C VAL A 211 -13.69 -5.13 -2.96
N PHE A 212 -13.75 -4.89 -1.65
CA PHE A 212 -12.77 -5.39 -0.70
C PHE A 212 -13.29 -6.61 0.09
N ALA A 213 -12.37 -7.50 0.44
CA ALA A 213 -12.59 -8.64 1.31
C ALA A 213 -11.35 -8.85 2.20
N HIS A 214 -11.53 -8.74 3.52
CA HIS A 214 -10.44 -8.88 4.48
C HIS A 214 -10.58 -10.20 5.25
N THR A 215 -9.73 -11.18 4.90
CA THR A 215 -9.69 -12.49 5.54
C THR A 215 -8.93 -12.45 6.86
N PRO A 216 -9.27 -13.31 7.83
CA PRO A 216 -8.49 -13.48 9.05
C PRO A 216 -7.02 -13.82 8.76
N LEU A 217 -6.14 -13.43 9.68
CA LEU A 217 -4.73 -13.81 9.61
C LEU A 217 -4.56 -15.29 9.96
N ILE A 218 -3.60 -15.93 9.30
CA ILE A 218 -3.13 -17.25 9.69
C ILE A 218 -2.23 -17.08 10.91
N LEU A 219 -2.60 -17.74 12.02
CA LEU A 219 -1.91 -17.63 13.29
C LEU A 219 -1.06 -18.87 13.55
N ASN A 220 0.03 -18.71 14.26
CA ASN A 220 0.80 -19.81 14.81
C ASN A 220 0.12 -20.40 16.08
N LYS A 221 0.72 -21.43 16.68
CA LYS A 221 0.16 -22.10 17.87
C LYS A 221 0.00 -21.18 19.09
N GLU A 222 0.78 -20.10 19.16
CA GLU A 222 0.71 -19.09 20.20
C GLU A 222 -0.31 -17.97 19.91
N GLY A 223 -1.10 -18.10 18.85
CA GLY A 223 -2.08 -17.09 18.44
C GLY A 223 -1.49 -15.83 17.81
N ARG A 224 -0.22 -15.84 17.41
CA ARG A 224 0.46 -14.72 16.73
C ARG A 224 0.45 -14.94 15.22
N LYS A 225 0.49 -13.86 14.45
CA LYS A 225 0.62 -13.91 12.98
C LYS A 225 1.80 -14.82 12.60
N LEU A 226 1.53 -15.79 11.73
CA LEU A 226 2.57 -16.67 11.19
C LEU A 226 3.67 -15.84 10.52
N SER A 227 4.92 -16.14 10.82
CA SER A 227 6.07 -15.38 10.36
C SER A 227 7.24 -16.29 9.99
N LYS A 228 8.26 -15.73 9.34
CA LYS A 228 9.50 -16.44 9.00
C LYS A 228 10.19 -17.11 10.21
N ARG A 229 9.94 -16.63 11.45
CA ARG A 229 10.49 -17.22 12.68
C ARG A 229 9.85 -18.56 13.04
N ASP A 230 8.72 -18.88 12.42
CA ASP A 230 8.00 -20.14 12.64
C ASP A 230 8.55 -21.29 11.76
N GLY A 231 9.67 -21.06 11.04
CA GLY A 231 10.50 -22.11 10.39
C GLY A 231 10.13 -22.42 8.94
N VAL A 232 9.05 -21.84 8.40
CA VAL A 232 8.65 -22.03 6.99
C VAL A 232 8.55 -20.65 6.34
N THR A 233 9.27 -20.48 5.23
CA THR A 233 9.41 -19.18 4.58
C THR A 233 8.83 -19.10 3.16
N SER A 234 8.68 -20.24 2.50
CA SER A 234 8.22 -20.31 1.11
C SER A 234 7.36 -21.54 0.84
N VAL A 235 6.63 -21.51 -0.27
CA VAL A 235 5.89 -22.68 -0.79
C VAL A 235 6.85 -23.83 -1.13
N ASN A 236 8.06 -23.50 -1.59
CA ASN A 236 9.07 -24.51 -1.93
C ASN A 236 9.58 -25.27 -0.70
N ASP A 237 9.64 -24.63 0.49
CA ASP A 237 10.01 -25.35 1.73
C ASP A 237 9.02 -26.48 2.03
N PHE A 238 7.72 -26.24 1.85
CA PHE A 238 6.70 -27.30 2.01
C PHE A 238 6.84 -28.41 0.97
N ARG A 239 7.15 -28.05 -0.29
CA ARG A 239 7.41 -29.01 -1.35
C ARG A 239 8.60 -29.91 -1.02
N GLU A 240 9.70 -29.34 -0.52
CA GLU A 240 10.89 -30.08 -0.09
C GLU A 240 10.62 -30.99 1.12
N MET A 241 9.70 -30.59 2.01
CA MET A 241 9.21 -31.42 3.12
C MET A 241 8.29 -32.57 2.66
N GLY A 242 7.97 -32.66 1.36
CA GLY A 242 7.13 -33.73 0.79
C GLY A 242 5.64 -33.45 0.81
N TYR A 243 5.19 -32.24 1.08
CA TYR A 243 3.78 -31.87 0.94
C TYR A 243 3.37 -31.84 -0.54
N THR A 244 2.15 -32.27 -0.84
CA THR A 244 1.57 -32.11 -2.18
C THR A 244 0.95 -30.73 -2.35
N ALA A 245 0.80 -30.31 -3.59
CA ALA A 245 0.18 -29.01 -3.91
C ALA A 245 -1.26 -28.93 -3.37
N GLU A 246 -2.04 -30.03 -3.51
CA GLU A 246 -3.42 -30.12 -3.02
C GLU A 246 -3.50 -30.02 -1.50
N ALA A 247 -2.57 -30.67 -0.78
CA ALA A 247 -2.55 -30.61 0.69
C ALA A 247 -2.24 -29.22 1.20
N LEU A 248 -1.42 -28.44 0.47
CA LEU A 248 -1.07 -27.08 0.85
C LEU A 248 -2.16 -26.07 0.46
N ALA A 249 -2.89 -26.32 -0.63
CA ALA A 249 -3.98 -25.45 -1.09
C ALA A 249 -5.27 -25.57 -0.26
N ASN A 250 -5.47 -26.73 0.39
CA ASN A 250 -6.63 -27.03 1.27
C ASN A 250 -6.41 -26.51 2.70
#